data_57b8c63361036e427f4f8fca2ccc5334
#
_entry.id   57b8c63361036e427f4f8fca2ccc5334
#
_cell.length_a   1.000
_cell.length_b   1.000
_cell.length_c   1.000
_cell.angle_alpha   90.00
_cell.angle_beta   90.00
_cell.angle_gamma   90.00
#
_symmetry.space_group_name_H-M   'P 1'
#
loop_
_entity.id
_entity.type
_entity.pdbx_description
1 polymer ?
#
loop_
_entity_poly.entity_id
_entity_poly.type
_entity_poly.pdbx_seq_one_letter_code
_entity_poly.pdbx_strand_id
1 'polypeptide(L)'
;MSVAEESGLSVSSNVAQCLVDERIPVIDISGYLSGDPQAVEQFAVDLRAIQEDLGFYCIVNHGVDQSLIDSAFDQIAELFALPEDVKMNHKVDFHHQGFIPNKAMILRWSKITKNEKKDLNEAWAFMRERTADDPKVVANIRHRGLNQWPEALPEFRKTLLNYQETMADLATRMLPAYALALDLPADYFDDKFSTPEYYNRCAWYPPVDVEEGQFSLSPHSDHSSMTYLPLMDVPGLQVMSPTGKWIEVEPLRGAIVVNTGEFFNRWTNGRFIATPHRVVPPTKDRYALTFFYNCNDETVADPFPSCIAPGETPKSEPMSFHDFFVTYMDGNYIYRTAEMDQD
;
A
#
# COMPACT_ATOMS: atom_id res chain seq x y z
N MET A 1 -7.53 12.78 26.84
CA MET A 1 -6.23 12.17 27.23
C MET A 1 -5.92 11.13 26.18
N SER A 2 -4.65 10.99 25.78
CA SER A 2 -4.25 9.96 24.82
C SER A 2 -4.29 8.56 25.47
N VAL A 3 -4.39 7.49 24.65
CA VAL A 3 -4.30 6.09 25.17
C VAL A 3 -3.05 5.90 26.03
N ALA A 4 -1.91 6.52 25.63
CA ALA A 4 -0.66 6.46 26.39
C ALA A 4 -0.73 7.21 27.75
N GLU A 5 -1.53 8.29 27.85
CA GLU A 5 -1.71 9.02 29.10
C GLU A 5 -2.64 8.28 30.09
N GLU A 6 -3.63 7.56 29.58
CA GLU A 6 -4.55 6.75 30.40
C GLU A 6 -3.95 5.42 30.85
N SER A 7 -3.20 4.73 29.96
CA SER A 7 -2.58 3.42 30.27
C SER A 7 -1.25 3.53 31.01
N GLY A 8 -0.56 4.68 30.96
CA GLY A 8 0.79 4.84 31.48
C GLY A 8 1.86 4.05 30.70
N LEU A 9 1.50 3.51 29.53
CA LEU A 9 2.42 2.78 28.66
C LEU A 9 3.34 3.72 27.90
N SER A 10 4.59 3.32 27.75
CA SER A 10 5.59 3.94 26.87
C SER A 10 5.78 3.12 25.60
N VAL A 11 6.35 3.73 24.58
CA VAL A 11 6.80 3.03 23.38
C VAL A 11 7.72 1.86 23.79
N SER A 12 7.50 0.69 23.20
CA SER A 12 8.31 -0.49 23.51
C SER A 12 9.78 -0.23 23.19
N SER A 13 10.68 -0.80 23.98
CA SER A 13 12.12 -0.58 23.84
C SER A 13 12.64 -0.99 22.46
N ASN A 14 12.08 -2.02 21.86
CA ASN A 14 12.43 -2.46 20.51
C ASN A 14 12.06 -1.40 19.45
N VAL A 15 10.84 -0.88 19.49
CA VAL A 15 10.40 0.16 18.55
C VAL A 15 11.20 1.44 18.77
N ALA A 16 11.32 1.90 20.01
CA ALA A 16 12.08 3.11 20.33
C ALA A 16 13.54 3.02 19.83
N GLN A 17 14.20 1.87 20.00
CA GLN A 17 15.56 1.68 19.51
C GLN A 17 15.62 1.64 17.98
N CYS A 18 14.66 1.01 17.31
CA CYS A 18 14.60 1.00 15.84
C CYS A 18 14.43 2.41 15.26
N LEU A 19 13.58 3.25 15.85
CA LEU A 19 13.39 4.63 15.40
C LEU A 19 14.67 5.47 15.58
N VAL A 20 15.35 5.33 16.73
CA VAL A 20 16.64 6.00 16.97
C VAL A 20 17.72 5.56 15.98
N ASP A 21 17.79 4.26 15.67
CA ASP A 21 18.77 3.68 14.76
C ASP A 21 18.39 3.84 13.27
N GLU A 22 17.26 4.47 12.98
CA GLU A 22 16.69 4.57 11.62
C GLU A 22 16.54 3.20 10.94
N ARG A 23 15.95 2.22 11.65
CA ARG A 23 15.65 0.88 11.13
C ARG A 23 14.16 0.64 11.11
N ILE A 24 13.70 -0.22 10.19
CA ILE A 24 12.29 -0.62 10.10
C ILE A 24 11.95 -1.51 11.32
N PRO A 25 11.01 -1.11 12.19
CA PRO A 25 10.59 -1.94 13.32
C PRO A 25 9.89 -3.23 12.84
N VAL A 26 10.14 -4.34 13.54
CA VAL A 26 9.43 -5.62 13.35
C VAL A 26 8.59 -5.88 14.60
N ILE A 27 7.28 -6.05 14.42
CA ILE A 27 6.30 -6.21 15.50
C ILE A 27 5.63 -7.57 15.38
N ASP A 28 5.64 -8.33 16.46
CA ASP A 28 4.79 -9.51 16.62
C ASP A 28 3.39 -9.07 17.00
N ILE A 29 2.42 -9.30 16.11
CA ILE A 29 1.03 -8.91 16.34
C ILE A 29 0.13 -10.05 16.82
N SER A 30 0.69 -11.20 17.20
CA SER A 30 -0.10 -12.36 17.68
C SER A 30 -0.93 -12.05 18.92
N GLY A 31 -0.36 -11.33 19.89
CA GLY A 31 -1.06 -10.86 21.07
C GLY A 31 -2.20 -9.90 20.74
N TYR A 32 -1.95 -8.94 19.84
CA TYR A 32 -2.99 -8.05 19.34
C TYR A 32 -4.14 -8.82 18.68
N LEU A 33 -3.83 -9.73 17.77
CA LEU A 33 -4.83 -10.51 17.03
C LEU A 33 -5.61 -11.49 17.93
N SER A 34 -5.05 -11.91 19.05
CA SER A 34 -5.75 -12.72 20.05
C SER A 34 -6.67 -11.92 20.99
N GLY A 35 -6.61 -10.58 20.90
CA GLY A 35 -7.39 -9.68 21.73
C GLY A 35 -6.86 -9.54 23.17
N ASP A 36 -5.56 -9.80 23.40
CA ASP A 36 -4.93 -9.52 24.69
C ASP A 36 -4.95 -8.01 24.94
N PRO A 37 -5.65 -7.52 25.99
CA PRO A 37 -5.83 -6.10 26.23
C PRO A 37 -4.52 -5.32 26.33
N GLN A 38 -3.50 -5.90 27.01
CA GLN A 38 -2.20 -5.25 27.14
C GLN A 38 -1.47 -5.16 25.79
N ALA A 39 -1.55 -6.22 24.97
CA ALA A 39 -0.96 -6.23 23.63
C ALA A 39 -1.67 -5.25 22.68
N VAL A 40 -3.00 -5.09 22.80
CA VAL A 40 -3.78 -4.11 22.03
C VAL A 40 -3.35 -2.69 22.36
N GLU A 41 -3.27 -2.34 23.63
CA GLU A 41 -2.84 -1.01 24.08
C GLU A 41 -1.38 -0.73 23.67
N GLN A 42 -0.47 -1.68 23.92
CA GLN A 42 0.95 -1.54 23.55
C GLN A 42 1.13 -1.35 22.05
N PHE A 43 0.41 -2.14 21.24
CA PHE A 43 0.51 -2.00 19.78
C PHE A 43 -0.01 -0.65 19.30
N ALA A 44 -1.07 -0.10 19.88
CA ALA A 44 -1.56 1.24 19.55
C ALA A 44 -0.53 2.35 19.87
N VAL A 45 0.17 2.23 21.02
CA VAL A 45 1.24 3.17 21.40
C VAL A 45 2.44 3.07 20.45
N ASP A 46 2.89 1.86 20.15
CA ASP A 46 4.00 1.62 19.22
C ASP A 46 3.66 2.08 17.81
N LEU A 47 2.45 1.75 17.33
CA LEU A 47 1.96 2.17 16.01
C LEU A 47 1.93 3.68 15.87
N ARG A 48 1.45 4.41 16.89
CA ARG A 48 1.48 5.88 16.89
C ARG A 48 2.89 6.41 16.68
N ALA A 49 3.84 5.95 17.51
CA ALA A 49 5.22 6.41 17.44
C ALA A 49 5.83 6.14 16.05
N ILE A 50 5.58 4.96 15.48
CA ILE A 50 6.06 4.60 14.16
C ILE A 50 5.44 5.50 13.08
N GLN A 51 4.12 5.70 13.13
CA GLN A 51 3.40 6.45 12.09
C GLN A 51 3.71 7.95 12.12
N GLU A 52 4.06 8.50 13.27
CA GLU A 52 4.46 9.90 13.43
C GLU A 52 5.92 10.15 13.04
N ASP A 53 6.79 9.14 13.04
CA ASP A 53 8.23 9.27 12.79
C ASP A 53 8.67 8.67 11.45
N LEU A 54 8.41 7.38 11.22
CA LEU A 54 8.91 6.63 10.06
C LEU A 54 7.82 6.24 9.06
N GLY A 55 6.59 5.99 9.52
CA GLY A 55 5.46 5.57 8.67
C GLY A 55 5.56 4.14 8.11
N PHE A 56 6.60 3.37 8.45
CA PHE A 56 6.85 2.01 7.96
C PHE A 56 7.18 1.06 9.11
N TYR A 57 6.66 -0.15 9.06
CA TYR A 57 6.98 -1.24 9.98
C TYR A 57 6.73 -2.60 9.32
N CYS A 58 7.29 -3.66 9.89
CA CYS A 58 6.99 -5.05 9.52
C CYS A 58 6.13 -5.69 10.60
N ILE A 59 5.19 -6.54 10.19
CA ILE A 59 4.42 -7.41 11.09
C ILE A 59 4.79 -8.86 10.86
N VAL A 60 4.89 -9.62 11.95
CA VAL A 60 5.06 -11.07 11.96
C VAL A 60 3.97 -11.72 12.78
N ASN A 61 3.79 -13.04 12.64
CA ASN A 61 2.71 -13.79 13.31
C ASN A 61 1.30 -13.23 13.04
N HIS A 62 1.13 -12.72 11.83
CA HIS A 62 -0.07 -12.03 11.34
C HIS A 62 -1.22 -12.98 10.97
N GLY A 63 -1.02 -14.29 11.00
CA GLY A 63 -2.05 -15.31 10.77
C GLY A 63 -2.39 -15.59 9.30
N VAL A 64 -1.80 -14.88 8.34
CA VAL A 64 -1.91 -15.23 6.92
C VAL A 64 -1.03 -16.44 6.63
N ASP A 65 -1.59 -17.48 6.01
CA ASP A 65 -0.86 -18.70 5.70
C ASP A 65 0.26 -18.41 4.67
N GLN A 66 1.49 -18.78 5.03
CA GLN A 66 2.65 -18.63 4.16
C GLN A 66 2.47 -19.37 2.83
N SER A 67 1.79 -20.52 2.83
CA SER A 67 1.53 -21.28 1.61
C SER A 67 0.63 -20.53 0.62
N LEU A 68 -0.30 -19.71 1.11
CA LEU A 68 -1.11 -18.83 0.26
C LEU A 68 -0.27 -17.72 -0.36
N ILE A 69 0.61 -17.11 0.43
CA ILE A 69 1.54 -16.08 -0.06
C ILE A 69 2.45 -16.68 -1.12
N ASP A 70 3.05 -17.85 -0.86
CA ASP A 70 3.92 -18.55 -1.80
C ASP A 70 3.20 -18.88 -3.11
N SER A 71 1.99 -19.45 -3.03
CA SER A 71 1.17 -19.77 -4.20
C SER A 71 0.84 -18.52 -5.02
N ALA A 72 0.57 -17.38 -4.37
CA ALA A 72 0.33 -16.13 -5.07
C ALA A 72 1.59 -15.64 -5.80
N PHE A 73 2.78 -15.75 -5.18
CA PHE A 73 4.04 -15.41 -5.84
C PHE A 73 4.39 -16.35 -7.00
N ASP A 74 4.10 -17.67 -6.88
CA ASP A 74 4.27 -18.63 -7.96
C ASP A 74 3.41 -18.23 -9.18
N GLN A 75 2.15 -17.89 -8.95
CA GLN A 75 1.24 -17.41 -10.01
C GLN A 75 1.73 -16.09 -10.66
N ILE A 76 2.31 -15.20 -9.89
CA ILE A 76 2.92 -13.95 -10.41
C ILE A 76 4.15 -14.26 -11.27
N ALA A 77 4.99 -15.20 -10.84
CA ALA A 77 6.16 -15.61 -11.61
C ALA A 77 5.74 -16.27 -12.95
N GLU A 78 4.71 -17.12 -12.94
CA GLU A 78 4.13 -17.71 -14.15
C GLU A 78 3.55 -16.64 -15.08
N LEU A 79 2.84 -15.63 -14.53
CA LEU A 79 2.30 -14.51 -15.31
C LEU A 79 3.38 -13.75 -16.08
N PHE A 80 4.45 -13.35 -15.39
CA PHE A 80 5.51 -12.57 -16.02
C PHE A 80 6.41 -13.40 -16.95
N ALA A 81 6.40 -14.73 -16.82
CA ALA A 81 7.04 -15.64 -17.76
C ALA A 81 6.25 -15.86 -19.07
N LEU A 82 4.97 -15.44 -19.14
CA LEU A 82 4.20 -15.49 -20.39
C LEU A 82 4.84 -14.62 -21.49
N PRO A 83 4.69 -14.99 -22.76
CA PRO A 83 5.07 -14.14 -23.88
C PRO A 83 4.45 -12.74 -23.79
N GLU A 84 5.17 -11.72 -24.22
CA GLU A 84 4.72 -10.33 -24.10
C GLU A 84 3.42 -10.08 -24.87
N ASP A 85 3.25 -10.66 -26.05
CA ASP A 85 2.03 -10.56 -26.86
C ASP A 85 0.81 -11.12 -26.14
N VAL A 86 0.97 -12.21 -25.36
CA VAL A 86 -0.10 -12.77 -24.52
C VAL A 86 -0.47 -11.81 -23.39
N LYS A 87 0.52 -11.23 -22.71
CA LYS A 87 0.27 -10.22 -21.66
C LYS A 87 -0.37 -8.95 -22.22
N MET A 88 0.05 -8.52 -23.40
CA MET A 88 -0.45 -7.32 -24.09
C MET A 88 -1.91 -7.43 -24.52
N ASN A 89 -2.49 -8.63 -24.69
CA ASN A 89 -3.93 -8.79 -24.90
C ASN A 89 -4.78 -8.28 -23.72
N HIS A 90 -4.14 -8.13 -22.57
CA HIS A 90 -4.74 -7.60 -21.33
C HIS A 90 -4.07 -6.27 -20.91
N LYS A 91 -3.59 -5.48 -21.86
CA LYS A 91 -3.01 -4.17 -21.55
C LYS A 91 -3.94 -3.36 -20.67
N VAL A 92 -3.38 -2.66 -19.70
CA VAL A 92 -4.13 -1.83 -18.76
C VAL A 92 -5.11 -0.90 -19.48
N ASP A 93 -6.34 -0.91 -19.00
CA ASP A 93 -7.48 -0.21 -19.59
C ASP A 93 -7.78 1.15 -18.91
N PHE A 94 -8.92 1.76 -19.28
CA PHE A 94 -9.46 2.98 -18.68
C PHE A 94 -9.59 2.88 -17.14
N HIS A 95 -9.89 1.70 -16.62
CA HIS A 95 -10.07 1.46 -15.20
C HIS A 95 -8.76 1.15 -14.46
N HIS A 96 -7.61 1.15 -15.16
CA HIS A 96 -6.30 0.80 -14.61
C HIS A 96 -6.21 -0.66 -14.14
N GLN A 97 -6.81 -1.55 -14.87
CA GLN A 97 -6.79 -2.99 -14.62
C GLN A 97 -6.13 -3.71 -15.78
N GLY A 98 -5.24 -4.66 -15.49
CA GLY A 98 -4.51 -5.43 -16.47
C GLY A 98 -3.00 -5.21 -16.47
N PHE A 99 -2.36 -5.54 -17.58
CA PHE A 99 -0.91 -5.55 -17.76
C PHE A 99 -0.34 -4.16 -18.04
N ILE A 100 0.71 -3.81 -17.32
CA ILE A 100 1.50 -2.60 -17.50
C ILE A 100 2.89 -3.02 -17.98
N PRO A 101 3.26 -2.77 -19.25
CA PRO A 101 4.54 -3.22 -19.78
C PRO A 101 5.73 -2.45 -19.20
N ASN A 102 6.93 -3.03 -19.36
CA ASN A 102 8.17 -2.40 -18.93
C ASN A 102 8.36 -1.01 -19.56
N LYS A 103 8.85 -0.07 -18.79
CA LYS A 103 9.06 1.33 -19.21
C LYS A 103 7.78 2.07 -19.66
N ALA A 104 6.61 1.58 -19.28
CA ALA A 104 5.34 2.27 -19.57
C ALA A 104 5.04 3.40 -18.59
N MET A 105 5.67 3.41 -17.41
CA MET A 105 5.36 4.33 -16.33
C MET A 105 6.50 5.28 -15.98
N ILE A 106 6.10 6.47 -15.52
CA ILE A 106 6.92 7.35 -14.69
C ILE A 106 6.02 7.74 -13.51
N LEU A 107 6.41 7.38 -12.30
CA LEU A 107 5.75 7.90 -11.10
C LEU A 107 6.20 9.34 -10.89
N ARG A 108 5.38 10.31 -11.30
CA ARG A 108 5.73 11.74 -11.27
C ARG A 108 5.66 12.35 -9.87
N TRP A 109 4.75 11.87 -9.03
CA TRP A 109 4.56 12.45 -7.71
C TRP A 109 5.59 11.90 -6.72
N SER A 110 6.67 12.64 -6.59
CA SER A 110 7.60 12.48 -5.50
C SER A 110 7.76 13.82 -4.80
N LYS A 111 7.56 13.87 -3.50
CA LYS A 111 7.86 15.05 -2.69
C LYS A 111 9.37 15.33 -2.63
N ILE A 112 10.19 14.42 -3.15
CA ILE A 112 11.66 14.43 -2.99
C ILE A 112 12.37 14.78 -4.29
N THR A 113 11.93 14.19 -5.40
CA THR A 113 12.59 14.35 -6.71
C THR A 113 11.57 14.41 -7.83
N LYS A 114 11.88 15.17 -8.87
CA LYS A 114 11.14 15.07 -10.11
C LYS A 114 11.68 13.86 -10.88
N ASN A 115 10.90 12.79 -10.92
CA ASN A 115 11.25 11.61 -11.69
C ASN A 115 11.12 11.91 -13.19
N GLU A 116 12.19 11.70 -13.96
CA GLU A 116 12.23 12.01 -15.39
C GLU A 116 12.43 10.75 -16.25
N LYS A 117 12.92 9.67 -15.64
CA LYS A 117 13.18 8.39 -16.32
C LYS A 117 12.08 7.39 -16.04
N LYS A 118 11.83 6.54 -17.04
CA LYS A 118 10.85 5.47 -16.95
C LYS A 118 11.30 4.37 -15.98
N ASP A 119 10.37 3.86 -15.20
CA ASP A 119 10.57 2.78 -14.25
C ASP A 119 10.83 1.44 -14.98
N LEU A 120 11.72 0.63 -14.40
CA LEU A 120 12.18 -0.64 -14.97
C LEU A 120 11.46 -1.81 -14.31
N ASN A 121 10.18 -1.95 -14.61
CA ASN A 121 9.37 -3.07 -14.13
C ASN A 121 8.21 -3.36 -15.08
N GLU A 122 7.71 -4.57 -15.01
CA GLU A 122 6.37 -4.93 -15.48
C GLU A 122 5.42 -5.02 -14.30
N ALA A 123 4.14 -4.75 -14.53
CA ALA A 123 3.14 -4.93 -13.50
C ALA A 123 1.82 -5.48 -14.04
N TRP A 124 1.04 -6.07 -13.14
CA TRP A 124 -0.36 -6.41 -13.37
C TRP A 124 -1.19 -5.82 -12.25
N ALA A 125 -2.18 -5.04 -12.64
CA ALA A 125 -3.07 -4.34 -11.72
C ALA A 125 -4.46 -4.98 -11.70
N PHE A 126 -5.00 -5.21 -10.50
CA PHE A 126 -6.40 -5.61 -10.32
C PHE A 126 -6.96 -4.98 -9.04
N MET A 127 -8.26 -4.78 -9.02
CA MET A 127 -8.96 -4.12 -7.93
C MET A 127 -9.91 -5.10 -7.23
N ARG A 128 -10.71 -4.59 -6.28
CA ARG A 128 -11.80 -5.38 -5.70
C ARG A 128 -12.62 -6.00 -6.81
N GLU A 129 -12.85 -7.31 -6.72
CA GLU A 129 -13.61 -8.04 -7.74
C GLU A 129 -15.05 -7.55 -7.81
N ARG A 130 -15.56 -7.36 -9.04
CA ARG A 130 -16.91 -6.91 -9.32
C ARG A 130 -17.55 -7.79 -10.38
N THR A 131 -18.87 -7.83 -10.37
CA THR A 131 -19.68 -8.48 -11.40
C THR A 131 -20.19 -7.44 -12.42
N ALA A 132 -20.60 -7.90 -13.60
CA ALA A 132 -21.06 -7.00 -14.65
C ALA A 132 -22.33 -6.20 -14.28
N ASP A 133 -23.09 -6.67 -13.29
CA ASP A 133 -24.29 -6.02 -12.74
C ASP A 133 -24.00 -5.12 -11.52
N ASP A 134 -22.73 -5.03 -11.07
CA ASP A 134 -22.35 -4.08 -10.02
C ASP A 134 -22.73 -2.65 -10.45
N PRO A 135 -23.44 -1.88 -9.62
CA PRO A 135 -23.86 -0.52 -9.97
C PRO A 135 -22.71 0.41 -10.41
N LYS A 136 -21.51 0.25 -9.84
CA LYS A 136 -20.33 1.05 -10.21
C LYS A 136 -19.80 0.66 -11.60
N VAL A 137 -19.88 -0.64 -11.95
CA VAL A 137 -19.51 -1.13 -13.30
C VAL A 137 -20.53 -0.64 -14.33
N VAL A 138 -21.83 -0.79 -14.04
CA VAL A 138 -22.91 -0.32 -14.92
C VAL A 138 -22.85 1.19 -15.16
N ALA A 139 -22.52 1.95 -14.11
CA ALA A 139 -22.34 3.41 -14.21
C ALA A 139 -20.99 3.84 -14.81
N ASN A 140 -20.13 2.89 -15.20
CA ASN A 140 -18.79 3.11 -15.72
C ASN A 140 -17.95 4.05 -14.84
N ILE A 141 -18.05 3.87 -13.52
CA ILE A 141 -17.29 4.67 -12.56
C ILE A 141 -15.78 4.38 -12.75
N ARG A 142 -14.99 5.42 -12.93
CA ARG A 142 -13.55 5.31 -13.17
C ARG A 142 -12.85 4.49 -12.08
N HIS A 143 -11.97 3.56 -12.48
CA HIS A 143 -11.29 2.61 -11.60
C HIS A 143 -12.22 1.65 -10.83
N ARG A 144 -13.46 1.44 -11.34
CA ARG A 144 -14.43 0.51 -10.75
C ARG A 144 -15.00 -0.43 -11.83
N GLY A 145 -14.15 -0.78 -12.82
CA GLY A 145 -14.48 -1.74 -13.89
C GLY A 145 -14.30 -3.19 -13.48
N LEU A 146 -14.41 -4.08 -14.47
CA LEU A 146 -14.14 -5.51 -14.31
C LEU A 146 -12.64 -5.76 -14.37
N ASN A 147 -12.15 -6.67 -13.51
CA ASN A 147 -10.77 -7.12 -13.59
C ASN A 147 -10.53 -7.91 -14.88
N GLN A 148 -9.31 -7.80 -15.40
CA GLN A 148 -8.84 -8.64 -16.49
C GLN A 148 -8.08 -9.84 -15.91
N TRP A 149 -8.30 -11.03 -16.47
CA TRP A 149 -7.68 -12.26 -16.03
C TRP A 149 -7.11 -13.03 -17.23
N PRO A 150 -5.82 -13.47 -17.20
CA PRO A 150 -5.22 -14.17 -18.33
C PRO A 150 -5.77 -15.59 -18.44
N GLU A 151 -6.40 -15.92 -19.58
CA GLU A 151 -6.94 -17.27 -19.81
C GLU A 151 -5.85 -18.35 -19.83
N ALA A 152 -4.61 -17.98 -20.11
CA ALA A 152 -3.46 -18.87 -20.10
C ALA A 152 -3.11 -19.41 -18.68
N LEU A 153 -3.61 -18.75 -17.62
CA LEU A 153 -3.34 -19.11 -16.22
C LEU A 153 -4.65 -19.29 -15.44
N PRO A 154 -5.30 -20.45 -15.53
CA PRO A 154 -6.63 -20.67 -14.96
C PRO A 154 -6.69 -20.56 -13.43
N GLU A 155 -5.58 -20.84 -12.72
CA GLU A 155 -5.53 -20.72 -11.26
C GLU A 155 -5.18 -19.30 -10.77
N PHE A 156 -4.68 -18.44 -11.64
CA PHE A 156 -4.24 -17.07 -11.31
C PHE A 156 -5.33 -16.27 -10.61
N ARG A 157 -6.51 -16.15 -11.24
CA ARG A 157 -7.65 -15.43 -10.66
C ARG A 157 -8.04 -15.95 -9.28
N LYS A 158 -8.20 -17.25 -9.14
CA LYS A 158 -8.66 -17.87 -7.89
C LYS A 158 -7.65 -17.64 -6.76
N THR A 159 -6.37 -17.85 -7.04
CA THR A 159 -5.29 -17.68 -6.07
C THR A 159 -5.16 -16.23 -5.62
N LEU A 160 -5.16 -15.29 -6.58
CA LEU A 160 -4.99 -13.87 -6.27
C LEU A 160 -6.23 -13.27 -5.56
N LEU A 161 -7.44 -13.72 -5.87
CA LEU A 161 -8.64 -13.30 -5.14
C LEU A 161 -8.67 -13.86 -3.71
N ASN A 162 -8.28 -15.11 -3.50
CA ASN A 162 -8.16 -15.67 -2.15
C ASN A 162 -7.12 -14.91 -1.31
N TYR A 163 -5.97 -14.58 -1.92
CA TYR A 163 -4.97 -13.71 -1.29
C TYR A 163 -5.56 -12.33 -0.95
N GLN A 164 -6.23 -11.68 -1.90
CA GLN A 164 -6.84 -10.36 -1.70
C GLN A 164 -7.83 -10.35 -0.53
N GLU A 165 -8.73 -11.33 -0.46
CA GLU A 165 -9.71 -11.46 0.61
C GLU A 165 -9.05 -11.69 1.98
N THR A 166 -8.04 -12.57 2.04
CA THR A 166 -7.28 -12.83 3.26
C THR A 166 -6.54 -11.58 3.75
N MET A 167 -5.93 -10.82 2.83
CA MET A 167 -5.27 -9.56 3.17
C MET A 167 -6.25 -8.48 3.60
N ALA A 168 -7.45 -8.45 3.01
CA ALA A 168 -8.52 -7.53 3.41
C ALA A 168 -9.03 -7.83 4.83
N ASP A 169 -9.17 -9.11 5.19
CA ASP A 169 -9.51 -9.51 6.57
C ASP A 169 -8.44 -9.05 7.56
N LEU A 170 -7.17 -9.32 7.28
CA LEU A 170 -6.07 -8.84 8.12
C LEU A 170 -6.10 -7.32 8.26
N ALA A 171 -6.21 -6.58 7.14
CA ALA A 171 -6.22 -5.12 7.15
C ALA A 171 -7.42 -4.55 7.94
N THR A 172 -8.59 -5.15 7.81
CA THR A 172 -9.79 -4.79 8.59
C THR A 172 -9.55 -5.00 10.09
N ARG A 173 -8.96 -6.11 10.47
CA ARG A 173 -8.62 -6.41 11.87
C ARG A 173 -7.55 -5.47 12.45
N MET A 174 -6.79 -4.77 11.61
CA MET A 174 -5.81 -3.77 12.06
C MET A 174 -6.42 -2.39 12.30
N LEU A 175 -7.62 -2.08 11.79
CA LEU A 175 -8.27 -0.76 11.90
C LEU A 175 -8.42 -0.28 13.36
N PRO A 176 -8.83 -1.13 14.33
CA PRO A 176 -8.93 -0.70 15.73
C PRO A 176 -7.62 -0.15 16.30
N ALA A 177 -6.46 -0.74 15.92
CA ALA A 177 -5.16 -0.24 16.37
C ALA A 177 -4.87 1.17 15.83
N TYR A 178 -5.22 1.44 14.56
CA TYR A 178 -5.10 2.77 13.97
C TYR A 178 -6.04 3.79 14.62
N ALA A 179 -7.27 3.39 14.97
CA ALA A 179 -8.19 4.24 15.70
C ALA A 179 -7.63 4.62 17.08
N LEU A 180 -7.21 3.63 17.86
CA LEU A 180 -6.62 3.84 19.19
C LEU A 180 -5.33 4.68 19.12
N ALA A 181 -4.48 4.46 18.11
CA ALA A 181 -3.28 5.25 17.88
C ALA A 181 -3.57 6.74 17.60
N LEU A 182 -4.80 7.06 17.17
CA LEU A 182 -5.28 8.43 16.91
C LEU A 182 -6.14 9.00 18.05
N ASP A 183 -6.23 8.30 19.19
CA ASP A 183 -7.11 8.65 20.32
C ASP A 183 -8.61 8.63 19.95
N LEU A 184 -8.99 7.75 19.03
CA LEU A 184 -10.36 7.51 18.59
C LEU A 184 -10.92 6.22 19.20
N PRO A 185 -12.26 6.06 19.29
CA PRO A 185 -12.86 4.78 19.64
C PRO A 185 -12.40 3.65 18.71
N ALA A 186 -12.21 2.44 19.24
CA ALA A 186 -11.69 1.31 18.46
C ALA A 186 -12.54 0.97 17.21
N ASP A 187 -13.83 1.24 17.24
CA ASP A 187 -14.82 1.02 16.18
C ASP A 187 -14.99 2.23 15.23
N TYR A 188 -14.18 3.27 15.39
CA TYR A 188 -14.33 4.52 14.65
C TYR A 188 -14.32 4.35 13.12
N PHE A 189 -13.60 3.36 12.64
CA PHE A 189 -13.46 3.10 11.20
C PHE A 189 -14.47 2.10 10.62
N ASP A 190 -15.35 1.48 11.43
CA ASP A 190 -16.22 0.39 10.99
C ASP A 190 -17.16 0.81 9.83
N ASP A 191 -17.81 1.98 9.94
CA ASP A 191 -18.68 2.50 8.91
C ASP A 191 -17.91 2.97 7.66
N LYS A 192 -16.69 3.45 7.85
CA LYS A 192 -15.83 4.03 6.80
C LYS A 192 -15.13 2.97 5.95
N PHE A 193 -15.01 1.76 6.48
CA PHE A 193 -14.45 0.59 5.81
C PHE A 193 -15.46 -0.57 5.70
N SER A 194 -16.77 -0.27 5.73
CA SER A 194 -17.84 -1.26 5.61
C SER A 194 -17.92 -1.87 4.20
N THR A 195 -17.49 -1.14 3.18
CA THR A 195 -17.37 -1.59 1.79
C THR A 195 -16.02 -1.15 1.21
N PRO A 196 -14.90 -1.64 1.80
CA PRO A 196 -13.58 -1.13 1.51
C PRO A 196 -13.18 -1.38 0.04
N GLU A 197 -12.37 -0.50 -0.49
CA GLU A 197 -11.82 -0.63 -1.85
C GLU A 197 -10.39 -1.17 -1.80
N TYR A 198 -10.08 -2.07 -2.73
CA TYR A 198 -8.78 -2.71 -2.84
C TYR A 198 -8.14 -2.40 -4.17
N TYR A 199 -6.84 -2.27 -4.16
CA TYR A 199 -6.01 -2.27 -5.34
C TYR A 199 -4.82 -3.19 -5.10
N ASN A 200 -4.59 -4.13 -5.99
CA ASN A 200 -3.42 -4.98 -5.98
C ASN A 200 -2.51 -4.66 -7.16
N ARG A 201 -1.23 -4.63 -6.89
CA ARG A 201 -0.20 -4.51 -7.90
C ARG A 201 0.80 -5.64 -7.78
N CYS A 202 0.70 -6.62 -8.69
CA CYS A 202 1.76 -7.58 -8.92
C CYS A 202 2.85 -6.90 -9.74
N ALA A 203 4.11 -7.03 -9.34
CA ALA A 203 5.21 -6.42 -10.06
C ALA A 203 6.37 -7.40 -10.22
N TRP A 204 7.03 -7.34 -11.37
CA TRP A 204 8.30 -7.98 -11.64
C TRP A 204 9.37 -6.93 -11.92
N TYR A 205 10.44 -7.02 -11.18
CA TYR A 205 11.62 -6.18 -11.28
C TYR A 205 12.77 -7.05 -11.78
N PRO A 206 13.10 -6.99 -13.09
CA PRO A 206 14.22 -7.76 -13.65
C PRO A 206 15.57 -7.21 -13.18
N PRO A 207 16.62 -8.06 -13.12
CA PRO A 207 18.00 -7.61 -13.01
C PRO A 207 18.41 -6.93 -14.32
N VAL A 208 18.60 -5.62 -14.29
CA VAL A 208 18.96 -4.82 -15.46
C VAL A 208 20.02 -3.77 -15.11
N ASP A 209 20.87 -3.47 -16.08
CA ASP A 209 21.75 -2.32 -15.97
C ASP A 209 20.94 -1.01 -16.03
N VAL A 210 21.27 -0.09 -15.18
CA VAL A 210 20.56 1.17 -15.02
C VAL A 210 21.45 2.37 -15.30
N GLU A 211 20.85 3.43 -15.80
CA GLU A 211 21.47 4.72 -15.88
C GLU A 211 21.42 5.43 -14.52
N GLU A 212 22.29 6.40 -14.31
CA GLU A 212 22.24 7.23 -13.11
C GLU A 212 20.86 7.89 -12.93
N GLY A 213 20.26 7.76 -11.73
CA GLY A 213 18.94 8.30 -11.43
C GLY A 213 17.78 7.51 -12.03
N GLN A 214 18.00 6.28 -12.50
CA GLN A 214 16.97 5.35 -12.94
C GLN A 214 16.72 4.27 -11.88
N PHE A 215 15.46 3.86 -11.68
CA PHE A 215 15.04 2.93 -10.66
C PHE A 215 14.17 1.82 -11.24
N SER A 216 14.07 0.70 -10.53
CA SER A 216 13.03 -0.29 -10.81
C SER A 216 11.63 0.26 -10.49
N LEU A 217 11.53 1.06 -9.41
CA LEU A 217 10.37 1.90 -9.12
C LEU A 217 10.87 3.20 -8.50
N SER A 218 10.56 4.31 -9.13
CA SER A 218 11.01 5.64 -8.73
C SER A 218 10.51 6.04 -7.34
N PRO A 219 11.23 6.93 -6.62
CA PRO A 219 10.81 7.45 -5.33
C PRO A 219 9.39 8.01 -5.38
N HIS A 220 8.51 7.54 -4.50
CA HIS A 220 7.10 7.93 -4.41
C HIS A 220 6.57 7.69 -3.00
N SER A 221 5.39 8.22 -2.70
CA SER A 221 4.54 7.82 -1.57
C SER A 221 3.30 7.13 -2.12
N ASP A 222 2.75 6.17 -1.38
CA ASP A 222 1.54 5.44 -1.78
C ASP A 222 0.28 6.34 -1.73
N HIS A 223 -0.71 6.00 -2.55
CA HIS A 223 -2.01 6.70 -2.57
C HIS A 223 -2.98 6.19 -1.49
N SER A 224 -2.72 5.04 -0.91
CA SER A 224 -3.67 4.27 -0.10
C SER A 224 -4.00 4.91 1.25
N SER A 225 -4.99 4.29 1.94
CA SER A 225 -5.08 4.43 3.39
C SER A 225 -3.94 3.65 4.03
N MET A 226 -3.81 2.36 3.72
CA MET A 226 -2.72 1.50 4.20
C MET A 226 -2.24 0.59 3.07
N THR A 227 -0.97 0.29 3.06
CA THR A 227 -0.32 -0.64 2.13
C THR A 227 0.26 -1.82 2.88
N TYR A 228 0.09 -3.01 2.33
CA TYR A 228 0.63 -4.27 2.84
C TYR A 228 1.46 -4.94 1.74
N LEU A 229 2.69 -5.30 2.05
CA LEU A 229 3.61 -5.93 1.11
C LEU A 229 4.32 -7.12 1.78
N PRO A 230 3.94 -8.38 1.48
CA PRO A 230 4.68 -9.54 1.93
C PRO A 230 6.14 -9.51 1.45
N LEU A 231 7.06 -9.76 2.37
CA LEU A 231 8.49 -9.79 2.08
C LEU A 231 8.91 -11.17 1.55
N MET A 232 9.74 -11.14 0.51
CA MET A 232 10.42 -12.29 -0.08
C MET A 232 11.94 -12.14 0.10
N ASP A 233 12.70 -13.11 -0.40
CA ASP A 233 14.16 -13.22 -0.15
C ASP A 233 15.03 -12.25 -0.97
N VAL A 234 14.44 -11.43 -1.85
CA VAL A 234 15.19 -10.52 -2.73
C VAL A 234 15.07 -9.09 -2.23
N PRO A 235 16.16 -8.44 -1.82
CA PRO A 235 16.17 -7.06 -1.37
C PRO A 235 15.89 -6.08 -2.51
N GLY A 236 15.78 -4.79 -2.19
CA GLY A 236 15.64 -3.69 -3.15
C GLY A 236 14.62 -2.63 -2.76
N LEU A 237 13.74 -2.88 -1.79
CA LEU A 237 12.88 -1.85 -1.23
C LEU A 237 13.68 -0.95 -0.29
N GLN A 238 13.65 0.35 -0.56
CA GLN A 238 14.28 1.37 0.30
C GLN A 238 13.26 2.42 0.72
N VAL A 239 13.32 2.81 1.99
CA VAL A 239 12.43 3.78 2.63
C VAL A 239 13.25 4.99 3.06
N MET A 240 12.69 6.20 2.90
CA MET A 240 13.33 7.42 3.34
C MET A 240 13.23 7.57 4.86
N SER A 241 14.35 7.70 5.54
CA SER A 241 14.36 7.99 6.97
C SER A 241 13.98 9.45 7.27
N PRO A 242 13.64 9.78 8.52
CA PRO A 242 13.40 11.18 8.94
C PRO A 242 14.59 12.12 8.68
N THR A 243 15.82 11.59 8.69
CA THR A 243 17.03 12.38 8.39
C THR A 243 17.35 12.49 6.90
N GLY A 244 16.51 11.91 6.03
CA GLY A 244 16.68 11.95 4.57
C GLY A 244 17.60 10.88 3.99
N LYS A 245 17.96 9.86 4.77
CA LYS A 245 18.72 8.70 4.27
C LYS A 245 17.80 7.62 3.71
N TRP A 246 18.27 6.89 2.73
CA TRP A 246 17.61 5.68 2.25
C TRP A 246 18.03 4.49 3.12
N ILE A 247 17.06 3.87 3.80
CA ILE A 247 17.21 2.63 4.56
C ILE A 247 16.64 1.48 3.76
N GLU A 248 17.40 0.40 3.66
CA GLU A 248 16.93 -0.83 3.01
C GLU A 248 16.00 -1.60 3.94
N VAL A 249 14.90 -2.10 3.40
CA VAL A 249 14.04 -3.05 4.09
C VAL A 249 14.64 -4.42 3.94
N GLU A 250 15.15 -4.97 5.02
CA GLU A 250 15.79 -6.29 5.02
C GLU A 250 14.77 -7.38 4.66
N PRO A 251 15.12 -8.30 3.75
CA PRO A 251 14.28 -9.44 3.45
C PRO A 251 14.01 -10.28 4.70
N LEU A 252 12.74 -10.47 5.01
CA LEU A 252 12.30 -11.29 6.14
C LEU A 252 11.09 -12.12 5.71
N ARG A 253 11.35 -13.37 5.31
CA ARG A 253 10.29 -14.28 4.89
C ARG A 253 9.29 -14.49 6.02
N GLY A 254 8.00 -14.41 5.71
CA GLY A 254 6.91 -14.51 6.69
C GLY A 254 6.62 -13.21 7.42
N ALA A 255 7.23 -12.10 6.99
CA ALA A 255 6.83 -10.77 7.42
C ALA A 255 6.09 -10.03 6.31
N ILE A 256 5.21 -9.11 6.71
CA ILE A 256 4.53 -8.17 5.83
C ILE A 256 4.97 -6.77 6.22
N VAL A 257 5.49 -6.00 5.25
CA VAL A 257 5.70 -4.55 5.44
C VAL A 257 4.36 -3.86 5.39
N VAL A 258 4.15 -2.93 6.32
CA VAL A 258 2.96 -2.08 6.38
C VAL A 258 3.36 -0.62 6.41
N ASN A 259 2.68 0.21 5.62
CA ASN A 259 2.84 1.65 5.64
C ASN A 259 1.51 2.38 5.41
N THR A 260 1.44 3.64 5.85
CA THR A 260 0.35 4.54 5.50
C THR A 260 0.65 5.29 4.21
N GLY A 261 -0.42 5.56 3.44
CA GLY A 261 -0.36 6.34 2.22
C GLY A 261 -0.88 7.77 2.36
N GLU A 262 -0.88 8.50 1.25
CA GLU A 262 -1.22 9.92 1.17
C GLU A 262 -2.68 10.22 1.57
N PHE A 263 -3.62 9.27 1.33
CA PHE A 263 -5.00 9.48 1.76
C PHE A 263 -5.11 9.50 3.29
N PHE A 264 -4.46 8.56 3.98
CA PHE A 264 -4.49 8.53 5.44
C PHE A 264 -3.65 9.67 6.06
N ASN A 265 -2.53 10.04 5.41
CA ASN A 265 -1.77 11.24 5.76
C ASN A 265 -2.64 12.50 5.70
N ARG A 266 -3.43 12.65 4.63
CA ARG A 266 -4.40 13.73 4.49
C ARG A 266 -5.43 13.70 5.62
N TRP A 267 -6.00 12.54 5.92
CA TRP A 267 -7.03 12.36 6.93
C TRP A 267 -6.53 12.65 8.34
N THR A 268 -5.26 12.38 8.61
CA THR A 268 -4.60 12.71 9.89
C THR A 268 -3.92 14.07 9.89
N ASN A 269 -4.23 14.95 8.94
CA ASN A 269 -3.62 16.29 8.81
C ASN A 269 -2.08 16.24 8.77
N GLY A 270 -1.51 15.17 8.24
CA GLY A 270 -0.07 14.94 8.18
C GLY A 270 0.56 14.42 9.47
N ARG A 271 -0.24 14.02 10.48
CA ARG A 271 0.26 13.41 11.72
C ARG A 271 0.84 12.04 11.47
N PHE A 272 0.14 11.19 10.73
CA PHE A 272 0.68 9.94 10.22
C PHE A 272 1.31 10.19 8.85
N ILE A 273 2.58 9.85 8.71
CA ILE A 273 3.36 10.26 7.55
C ILE A 273 3.22 9.25 6.41
N ALA A 274 3.08 9.76 5.18
CA ALA A 274 3.20 8.97 3.96
C ALA A 274 4.65 9.03 3.49
N THR A 275 5.44 8.06 3.88
CA THR A 275 6.89 8.09 3.72
C THR A 275 7.29 7.71 2.31
N PRO A 276 8.16 8.51 1.66
CA PRO A 276 8.71 8.18 0.37
C PRO A 276 9.54 6.90 0.41
N HIS A 277 9.33 6.07 -0.60
CA HIS A 277 10.06 4.82 -0.77
C HIS A 277 10.32 4.54 -2.26
N ARG A 278 11.25 3.64 -2.55
CA ARG A 278 11.66 3.31 -3.92
C ARG A 278 12.09 1.85 -4.02
N VAL A 279 12.19 1.33 -5.26
CA VAL A 279 12.82 0.04 -5.52
C VAL A 279 14.04 0.26 -6.38
N VAL A 280 15.22 -0.11 -5.83
CA VAL A 280 16.47 -0.13 -6.59
C VAL A 280 16.55 -1.41 -7.42
N PRO A 281 17.28 -1.41 -8.55
CA PRO A 281 17.42 -2.58 -9.39
C PRO A 281 18.00 -3.77 -8.62
N PRO A 282 17.28 -4.91 -8.61
CA PRO A 282 17.74 -6.10 -7.92
C PRO A 282 18.82 -6.82 -8.72
N THR A 283 19.59 -7.70 -8.06
CA THR A 283 20.63 -8.53 -8.70
C THR A 283 20.08 -9.82 -9.33
N LYS A 284 18.84 -10.17 -9.05
CA LYS A 284 18.09 -11.29 -9.62
C LYS A 284 16.60 -10.92 -9.69
N ASP A 285 15.80 -11.70 -10.40
CA ASP A 285 14.36 -11.46 -10.49
C ASP A 285 13.75 -11.23 -9.11
N ARG A 286 13.07 -10.10 -8.95
CA ARG A 286 12.33 -9.74 -7.75
C ARG A 286 10.86 -9.58 -8.10
N TYR A 287 10.01 -10.23 -7.33
CA TYR A 287 8.56 -10.08 -7.43
C TYR A 287 8.03 -9.31 -6.21
N ALA A 288 6.96 -8.58 -6.41
CA ALA A 288 6.22 -7.90 -5.34
C ALA A 288 4.73 -8.07 -5.55
N LEU A 289 4.00 -8.28 -4.47
CA LEU A 289 2.55 -8.38 -4.43
C LEU A 289 2.03 -7.35 -3.44
N THR A 290 1.82 -6.13 -3.90
CA THR A 290 1.37 -5.01 -3.07
C THR A 290 -0.14 -5.00 -2.98
N PHE A 291 -0.66 -4.96 -1.76
CA PHE A 291 -2.07 -4.83 -1.45
C PHE A 291 -2.34 -3.46 -0.84
N PHE A 292 -3.08 -2.62 -1.56
CA PHE A 292 -3.51 -1.30 -1.11
C PHE A 292 -4.93 -1.39 -0.56
N TYR A 293 -5.08 -1.15 0.74
CA TYR A 293 -6.34 -1.19 1.45
C TYR A 293 -6.88 0.22 1.66
N ASN A 294 -8.13 0.43 1.29
CA ASN A 294 -8.73 1.76 1.27
C ASN A 294 -10.14 1.74 1.87
N CYS A 295 -10.58 2.88 2.36
CA CYS A 295 -11.95 3.06 2.84
C CYS A 295 -12.98 3.02 1.69
N ASN A 296 -14.26 3.16 2.04
CA ASN A 296 -15.34 3.29 1.07
C ASN A 296 -15.10 4.50 0.15
N ASP A 297 -15.55 4.44 -1.09
CA ASP A 297 -15.36 5.50 -2.09
C ASP A 297 -15.85 6.87 -1.63
N GLU A 298 -16.99 6.89 -0.95
CA GLU A 298 -17.65 8.10 -0.45
C GLU A 298 -17.06 8.64 0.86
N THR A 299 -16.16 7.90 1.49
CA THR A 299 -15.51 8.36 2.73
C THR A 299 -14.69 9.61 2.47
N VAL A 300 -15.00 10.66 3.20
CA VAL A 300 -14.32 11.97 3.07
C VAL A 300 -13.20 12.05 4.10
N ALA A 301 -11.98 12.31 3.62
CA ALA A 301 -10.86 12.69 4.49
C ALA A 301 -11.03 14.16 4.94
N ASP A 302 -11.89 14.37 5.93
CA ASP A 302 -11.96 15.57 6.73
C ASP A 302 -11.04 15.37 7.94
N PRO A 303 -9.98 16.17 8.11
CA PRO A 303 -8.98 15.92 9.15
C PRO A 303 -9.56 15.81 10.55
N PHE A 304 -9.12 14.80 11.29
CA PHE A 304 -9.57 14.57 12.66
C PHE A 304 -9.27 15.79 13.53
N PRO A 305 -10.23 16.26 14.35
CA PRO A 305 -10.01 17.40 15.26
C PRO A 305 -8.80 17.20 16.18
N SER A 306 -8.50 15.96 16.60
CA SER A 306 -7.32 15.61 17.40
C SER A 306 -5.99 15.76 16.65
N CYS A 307 -6.04 15.88 15.32
CA CYS A 307 -4.87 16.08 14.46
C CYS A 307 -4.68 17.54 14.00
N ILE A 308 -5.49 18.47 14.52
CA ILE A 308 -5.39 19.89 14.23
C ILE A 308 -4.97 20.61 15.52
N ALA A 309 -3.83 21.28 15.51
CA ALA A 309 -3.38 22.01 16.70
C ALA A 309 -4.31 23.20 17.01
N PRO A 310 -4.48 23.58 18.29
CA PRO A 310 -5.31 24.70 18.67
C PRO A 310 -4.93 26.00 17.91
N GLY A 311 -5.89 26.55 17.17
CA GLY A 311 -5.70 27.78 16.38
C GLY A 311 -5.13 27.56 14.98
N GLU A 312 -4.86 26.34 14.58
CA GLU A 312 -4.49 25.98 13.20
C GLU A 312 -5.72 25.62 12.35
N THR A 313 -5.58 25.75 11.04
CA THR A 313 -6.55 25.28 10.05
C THR A 313 -6.08 23.95 9.44
N PRO A 314 -6.98 23.10 8.92
CA PRO A 314 -6.61 21.91 8.17
C PRO A 314 -5.62 22.23 7.04
N LYS A 315 -4.63 21.37 6.83
CA LYS A 315 -3.62 21.52 5.76
C LYS A 315 -4.20 21.28 4.36
N SER A 316 -5.36 20.67 4.27
CA SER A 316 -6.01 20.33 3.00
C SER A 316 -7.53 20.37 3.14
N GLU A 317 -8.22 20.72 2.04
CA GLU A 317 -9.68 20.65 1.97
C GLU A 317 -10.19 19.22 2.05
N PRO A 318 -11.38 18.97 2.64
CA PRO A 318 -12.00 17.66 2.64
C PRO A 318 -12.15 17.10 1.22
N MET A 319 -11.87 15.79 1.05
CA MET A 319 -11.96 15.12 -0.26
C MET A 319 -12.39 13.67 -0.08
N SER A 320 -13.29 13.16 -0.95
CA SER A 320 -13.67 11.75 -0.95
C SER A 320 -12.50 10.85 -1.37
N PHE A 321 -12.51 9.58 -0.92
CA PHE A 321 -11.47 8.64 -1.33
C PHE A 321 -11.46 8.47 -2.86
N HIS A 322 -12.63 8.32 -3.48
CA HIS A 322 -12.70 8.14 -4.93
C HIS A 322 -12.11 9.32 -5.70
N ASP A 323 -12.46 10.55 -5.36
CA ASP A 323 -11.93 11.76 -6.02
C ASP A 323 -10.42 11.88 -5.82
N PHE A 324 -9.94 11.61 -4.61
CA PHE A 324 -8.51 11.56 -4.30
C PHE A 324 -7.80 10.52 -5.16
N PHE A 325 -8.34 9.29 -5.21
CA PHE A 325 -7.74 8.19 -5.96
C PHE A 325 -7.66 8.51 -7.46
N VAL A 326 -8.74 9.00 -8.06
CA VAL A 326 -8.75 9.44 -9.47
C VAL A 326 -7.70 10.52 -9.72
N THR A 327 -7.67 11.56 -8.87
CA THR A 327 -6.69 12.66 -8.99
C THR A 327 -5.25 12.15 -8.89
N TYR A 328 -4.97 11.27 -7.92
CA TYR A 328 -3.64 10.68 -7.75
C TYR A 328 -3.23 9.85 -8.96
N MET A 329 -4.11 8.94 -9.41
CA MET A 329 -3.83 8.05 -10.53
C MET A 329 -3.59 8.82 -11.83
N ASP A 330 -4.40 9.83 -12.13
CA ASP A 330 -4.27 10.66 -13.34
C ASP A 330 -3.01 11.54 -13.30
N GLY A 331 -2.63 12.02 -12.13
CA GLY A 331 -1.40 12.81 -11.95
C GLY A 331 -0.12 12.01 -12.11
N ASN A 332 -0.15 10.71 -11.77
CA ASN A 332 1.04 9.86 -11.70
C ASN A 332 1.27 8.99 -12.95
N TYR A 333 0.22 8.61 -13.66
CA TYR A 333 0.32 7.66 -14.77
C TYR A 333 0.14 8.37 -16.12
N ILE A 334 1.25 8.90 -16.67
CA ILE A 334 1.30 9.77 -17.85
C ILE A 334 0.80 9.11 -19.14
N TYR A 335 1.01 7.80 -19.29
CA TYR A 335 0.59 7.08 -20.50
C TYR A 335 -0.93 7.14 -20.76
N ARG A 336 -1.72 7.61 -19.78
CA ARG A 336 -3.17 7.72 -19.88
C ARG A 336 -3.66 8.95 -20.60
N THR A 337 -2.93 10.08 -20.49
CA THR A 337 -3.37 11.35 -21.10
C THR A 337 -3.13 11.40 -22.60
N ALA A 338 -2.13 10.69 -23.13
CA ALA A 338 -1.80 10.72 -24.55
C ALA A 338 -2.65 9.75 -25.42
N GLU A 339 -3.18 8.66 -24.84
CA GLU A 339 -3.96 7.66 -25.55
C GLU A 339 -5.49 7.89 -25.44
N MET A 340 -5.94 8.60 -24.41
CA MET A 340 -7.38 8.85 -24.15
C MET A 340 -7.92 10.10 -24.88
N ASP A 341 -7.06 10.97 -25.39
CA ASP A 341 -7.45 12.12 -26.25
C ASP A 341 -7.67 11.70 -27.71
N GLN A 342 -7.60 10.39 -28.04
CA GLN A 342 -7.76 9.85 -29.41
C GLN A 342 -9.04 9.04 -29.63
N ASP A 343 -9.90 8.84 -28.61
CA ASP A 343 -11.25 8.28 -28.70
C ASP A 343 -12.33 9.33 -28.33
#